data_0a97fa6fcb3da76e69cdeaea2e6ae938
#
_entry.id   0a97fa6fcb3da76e69cdeaea2e6ae938
#
_cell.length_a   1.000
_cell.length_b   1.000
_cell.length_c   1.000
_cell.angle_alpha   90.00
_cell.angle_beta   90.00
_cell.angle_gamma   90.00
#
_symmetry.space_group_name_H-M   'P 1'
#
loop_
_entity.id
_entity.type
_entity.pdbx_description
1 polymer ?
#
loop_
_entity_poly.entity_id
_entity_poly.type
_entity_poly.pdbx_seq_one_letter_code
_entity_poly.pdbx_strand_id
1 'polypeptide(L)'
;EVLGSFAQNANYLGRITTSAITAAGSQYAAVPISVVINYADNAVSSSVAHSILRAEGQSASVGANRISEFSSLNVTASGAMYGAAAGLVNVNTIEGATSAEVNDSEVKAGQFSVNAENEDHLKVTDVTATGAIGSLGASVVVSYFKGSSAANLRNSIVTADKLTVSSLLIIKL
;
A
#
# COMPACT_ATOMS: atom_id res chain seq x y z
N GLU A 1 -9.87 -2.53 33.08
CA GLU A 1 -9.36 -3.88 33.31
C GLU A 1 -10.08 -4.86 32.39
N VAL A 2 -9.34 -5.75 31.74
CA VAL A 2 -9.88 -6.83 30.91
C VAL A 2 -9.41 -8.16 31.50
N LEU A 3 -10.35 -9.08 31.72
CA LEU A 3 -10.08 -10.44 32.20
C LEU A 3 -10.42 -11.44 31.08
N GLY A 4 -9.49 -12.35 30.79
CA GLY A 4 -9.62 -13.34 29.73
C GLY A 4 -8.82 -12.99 28.46
N SER A 5 -9.07 -13.68 27.34
CA SER A 5 -8.39 -13.39 26.08
C SER A 5 -8.75 -11.99 25.57
N PHE A 6 -7.77 -11.29 25.01
CA PHE A 6 -7.93 -9.96 24.46
C PHE A 6 -7.36 -9.89 23.05
N ALA A 7 -8.11 -9.30 22.12
CA ALA A 7 -7.61 -9.01 20.78
C ALA A 7 -8.14 -7.66 20.30
N GLN A 8 -7.23 -6.77 19.95
CA GLN A 8 -7.55 -5.50 19.32
C GLN A 8 -6.83 -5.42 17.99
N ASN A 9 -7.59 -5.35 16.90
CA ASN A 9 -7.03 -5.32 15.54
C ASN A 9 -7.67 -4.21 14.73
N ALA A 10 -6.83 -3.46 14.04
CA ALA A 10 -7.22 -2.52 13.01
C ALA A 10 -6.77 -3.06 11.66
N ASN A 11 -7.73 -3.28 10.73
CA ASN A 11 -7.42 -3.81 9.41
C ASN A 11 -7.92 -2.85 8.33
N TYR A 12 -7.11 -2.66 7.31
CA TYR A 12 -7.45 -1.90 6.12
C TYR A 12 -7.12 -2.71 4.87
N LEU A 13 -8.09 -2.83 3.97
CA LEU A 13 -7.90 -3.35 2.63
C LEU A 13 -8.38 -2.28 1.64
N GLY A 14 -7.45 -1.66 0.96
CA GLY A 14 -7.72 -0.67 -0.09
C GLY A 14 -7.37 -1.21 -1.46
N ARG A 15 -8.26 -1.00 -2.42
CA ARG A 15 -8.00 -1.30 -3.82
C ARG A 15 -8.27 -0.06 -4.66
N ILE A 16 -7.28 0.35 -5.45
CA ILE A 16 -7.39 1.43 -6.41
C ILE A 16 -7.13 0.87 -7.81
N THR A 17 -8.08 1.06 -8.69
CA THR A 17 -7.93 0.68 -10.09
C THR A 17 -8.11 1.93 -10.95
N THR A 18 -7.12 2.23 -11.75
CA THR A 18 -7.15 3.35 -12.70
C THR A 18 -6.98 2.83 -14.12
N SER A 19 -7.69 3.45 -15.04
CA SER A 19 -7.50 3.21 -16.47
C SER A 19 -7.50 4.53 -17.24
N ALA A 20 -6.56 4.68 -18.15
CA ALA A 20 -6.51 5.80 -19.07
C ALA A 20 -6.31 5.29 -20.50
N ILE A 21 -7.14 5.76 -21.41
CA ILE A 21 -7.05 5.43 -22.83
C ILE A 21 -6.97 6.73 -23.59
N THR A 22 -5.91 6.92 -24.34
CA THR A 22 -5.69 8.08 -25.20
C THR A 22 -5.44 7.60 -26.61
N ALA A 23 -6.19 8.12 -27.56
CA ALA A 23 -6.01 7.80 -28.97
C ALA A 23 -6.04 9.08 -29.82
N ALA A 24 -5.17 9.13 -30.80
CA ALA A 24 -5.18 10.17 -31.82
C ALA A 24 -4.98 9.58 -33.22
N GLY A 25 -5.70 10.13 -34.16
CA GLY A 25 -5.57 9.80 -35.58
C GLY A 25 -5.49 11.07 -36.41
N SER A 26 -4.67 11.05 -37.46
CA SER A 26 -4.53 12.17 -38.39
C SER A 26 -4.16 11.67 -39.77
N GLN A 27 -4.47 12.48 -40.79
CA GLN A 27 -4.07 12.16 -42.17
C GLN A 27 -2.55 12.34 -42.36
N TYR A 28 -1.89 13.22 -41.66
CA TYR A 28 -0.47 13.53 -41.84
C TYR A 28 0.39 13.08 -40.65
N ALA A 29 0.11 13.60 -39.46
CA ALA A 29 0.88 13.28 -38.26
C ALA A 29 -0.03 13.28 -37.00
N ALA A 30 0.22 12.35 -36.08
CA ALA A 30 -0.50 12.26 -34.80
C ALA A 30 0.50 12.00 -33.65
N VAL A 31 0.39 12.82 -32.60
CA VAL A 31 1.31 12.77 -31.45
C VAL A 31 0.51 12.89 -30.12
N PRO A 32 -0.24 11.87 -29.73
CA PRO A 32 -0.86 11.86 -28.41
C PRO A 32 0.20 11.67 -27.31
N ILE A 33 0.04 12.44 -26.23
CA ILE A 33 0.81 12.26 -25.01
C ILE A 33 -0.20 12.07 -23.87
N SER A 34 -0.02 11.02 -23.10
CA SER A 34 -0.81 10.75 -21.90
C SER A 34 0.05 10.88 -20.65
N VAL A 35 -0.45 11.59 -19.66
CA VAL A 35 0.18 11.67 -18.33
C VAL A 35 -0.83 11.18 -17.31
N VAL A 36 -0.44 10.15 -16.57
CA VAL A 36 -1.26 9.55 -15.51
C VAL A 36 -0.51 9.71 -14.20
N ILE A 37 -1.17 10.34 -13.24
CA ILE A 37 -0.62 10.51 -11.89
C ILE A 37 -1.60 9.88 -10.91
N ASN A 38 -1.11 8.93 -10.15
CA ASN A 38 -1.88 8.21 -9.15
C ASN A 38 -1.25 8.41 -7.77
N TYR A 39 -2.08 8.68 -6.80
CA TYR A 39 -1.66 8.90 -5.43
C TYR A 39 -2.57 8.14 -4.47
N ALA A 40 -1.98 7.39 -3.55
CA ALA A 40 -2.67 6.71 -2.46
C ALA A 40 -1.94 6.98 -1.15
N ASP A 41 -2.66 7.45 -0.15
CA ASP A 41 -2.16 7.64 1.21
C ASP A 41 -3.18 7.12 2.22
N ASN A 42 -2.74 6.20 3.08
CA ASN A 42 -3.60 5.57 4.07
C ASN A 42 -2.80 5.24 5.34
N ALA A 43 -3.40 5.49 6.49
CA ALA A 43 -2.81 5.11 7.77
C ALA A 43 -3.74 4.17 8.55
N VAL A 44 -3.16 3.17 9.21
CA VAL A 44 -3.86 2.23 10.08
C VAL A 44 -3.16 2.18 11.42
N SER A 45 -3.90 2.39 12.49
CA SER A 45 -3.35 2.29 13.83
C SER A 45 -4.23 1.50 14.77
N SER A 46 -3.60 0.74 15.63
CA SER A 46 -4.23 0.06 16.76
C SER A 46 -3.43 0.38 18.00
N SER A 47 -4.08 0.94 19.03
CA SER A 47 -3.37 1.32 20.24
C SER A 47 -4.12 0.94 21.50
N VAL A 48 -3.36 0.52 22.51
CA VAL A 48 -3.82 0.30 23.89
C VAL A 48 -2.98 1.21 24.79
N ALA A 49 -3.65 2.02 25.59
CA ALA A 49 -2.97 2.93 26.50
C ALA A 49 -3.63 2.95 27.87
N HIS A 50 -2.83 3.19 28.93
CA HIS A 50 -3.26 3.35 30.32
C HIS A 50 -4.18 2.20 30.81
N SER A 51 -3.84 0.96 30.41
CA SER A 51 -4.73 -0.19 30.57
C SER A 51 -4.09 -1.31 31.38
N ILE A 52 -4.93 -2.10 32.02
CA ILE A 52 -4.53 -3.34 32.68
C ILE A 52 -5.20 -4.51 31.93
N LEU A 53 -4.39 -5.32 31.29
CA LEU A 53 -4.82 -6.51 30.54
C LEU A 53 -4.40 -7.76 31.29
N ARG A 54 -5.36 -8.59 31.70
CA ARG A 54 -5.12 -9.85 32.38
C ARG A 54 -5.69 -11.01 31.60
N ALA A 55 -4.82 -11.70 30.88
CA ALA A 55 -5.11 -12.88 30.08
C ALA A 55 -4.22 -14.05 30.52
N GLU A 56 -4.18 -14.29 31.84
CA GLU A 56 -3.33 -15.32 32.43
C GLU A 56 -3.65 -16.70 31.82
N GLY A 57 -2.64 -17.40 31.30
CA GLY A 57 -2.81 -18.65 30.55
C GLY A 57 -3.52 -18.52 29.21
N GLN A 58 -3.90 -17.31 28.80
CA GLN A 58 -4.60 -17.01 27.56
C GLN A 58 -3.74 -16.13 26.65
N SER A 59 -4.26 -15.82 25.46
CA SER A 59 -3.58 -14.94 24.50
C SER A 59 -4.13 -13.53 24.54
N ALA A 60 -3.22 -12.54 24.48
CA ALA A 60 -3.55 -11.16 24.23
C ALA A 60 -2.82 -10.63 23.00
N SER A 61 -3.49 -9.83 22.18
CA SER A 61 -2.88 -9.27 20.97
C SER A 61 -3.34 -7.86 20.68
N VAL A 62 -2.42 -7.06 20.13
CA VAL A 62 -2.69 -5.75 19.53
C VAL A 62 -2.11 -5.78 18.13
N GLY A 63 -2.96 -5.57 17.11
CA GLY A 63 -2.55 -5.71 15.72
C GLY A 63 -3.02 -4.56 14.85
N ALA A 64 -2.22 -4.18 13.87
CA ALA A 64 -2.58 -3.30 12.78
C ALA A 64 -2.12 -3.93 11.46
N ASN A 65 -3.03 -4.04 10.50
CA ASN A 65 -2.73 -4.61 9.19
C ASN A 65 -3.28 -3.70 8.10
N ARG A 66 -2.43 -3.35 7.14
CA ARG A 66 -2.77 -2.57 5.96
C ARG A 66 -2.37 -3.32 4.71
N ILE A 67 -3.33 -3.54 3.83
CA ILE A 67 -3.10 -4.06 2.48
C ILE A 67 -3.60 -3.04 1.48
N SER A 68 -2.72 -2.57 0.60
CA SER A 68 -3.07 -1.67 -0.49
C SER A 68 -2.77 -2.32 -1.82
N GLU A 69 -3.81 -2.48 -2.63
CA GLU A 69 -3.70 -2.99 -4.00
C GLU A 69 -3.91 -1.84 -4.98
N PHE A 70 -2.91 -1.59 -5.79
CA PHE A 70 -2.94 -0.56 -6.82
C PHE A 70 -2.78 -1.19 -8.19
N SER A 71 -3.75 -0.97 -9.09
CA SER A 71 -3.71 -1.45 -10.47
C SER A 71 -3.93 -0.30 -11.45
N SER A 72 -3.02 -0.12 -12.38
CA SER A 72 -3.10 0.90 -13.43
C SER A 72 -2.98 0.26 -14.81
N LEU A 73 -3.97 0.52 -15.67
CA LEU A 73 -3.94 0.14 -17.09
C LEU A 73 -4.00 1.40 -17.94
N ASN A 74 -2.95 1.67 -18.68
CA ASN A 74 -2.90 2.84 -19.54
C ASN A 74 -2.59 2.42 -20.98
N VAL A 75 -3.36 2.97 -21.90
CA VAL A 75 -3.21 2.69 -23.33
C VAL A 75 -3.10 4.02 -24.07
N THR A 76 -2.03 4.19 -24.84
CA THR A 76 -1.90 5.34 -25.74
C THR A 76 -1.71 4.83 -27.17
N ALA A 77 -2.59 5.24 -28.06
CA ALA A 77 -2.56 4.83 -29.45
C ALA A 77 -2.46 6.02 -30.40
N SER A 78 -1.66 5.90 -31.43
CA SER A 78 -1.49 6.91 -32.47
C SER A 78 -1.52 6.29 -33.87
N GLY A 79 -2.26 6.87 -34.78
CA GLY A 79 -2.32 6.43 -36.16
C GLY A 79 -2.25 7.62 -37.14
N ALA A 80 -1.37 7.54 -38.17
CA ALA A 80 -1.28 8.53 -39.21
C ALA A 80 -0.74 7.92 -40.51
N MET A 81 -0.88 8.63 -41.63
CA MET A 81 -0.37 8.13 -42.89
C MET A 81 1.18 8.21 -42.98
N TYR A 82 1.77 9.28 -42.49
CA TYR A 82 3.20 9.55 -42.67
C TYR A 82 4.01 9.50 -41.38
N GLY A 83 3.49 10.01 -40.25
CA GLY A 83 4.21 10.02 -38.98
C GLY A 83 3.29 9.85 -37.76
N ALA A 84 3.61 8.94 -36.88
CA ALA A 84 2.90 8.75 -35.64
C ALA A 84 3.88 8.61 -34.46
N ALA A 85 3.62 9.33 -33.39
CA ALA A 85 4.31 9.10 -32.13
C ALA A 85 3.29 8.97 -31.00
N ALA A 86 3.58 8.13 -30.01
CA ALA A 86 2.75 8.00 -28.82
C ALA A 86 3.65 8.06 -27.58
N GLY A 87 3.30 8.92 -26.63
CA GLY A 87 4.00 9.05 -25.36
C GLY A 87 3.09 8.75 -24.19
N LEU A 88 3.59 8.01 -23.21
CA LEU A 88 2.91 7.74 -21.96
C LEU A 88 3.84 7.95 -20.78
N VAL A 89 3.41 8.75 -19.81
CA VAL A 89 4.08 8.92 -18.52
C VAL A 89 3.12 8.50 -17.42
N ASN A 90 3.53 7.56 -16.61
CA ASN A 90 2.73 7.06 -15.49
C ASN A 90 3.51 7.20 -14.18
N VAL A 91 2.99 8.03 -13.28
CA VAL A 91 3.59 8.26 -11.97
C VAL A 91 2.66 7.71 -10.90
N ASN A 92 3.16 6.79 -10.10
CA ASN A 92 2.41 6.17 -9.01
C ASN A 92 3.09 6.47 -7.68
N THR A 93 2.34 6.97 -6.72
CA THR A 93 2.81 7.19 -5.36
C THR A 93 1.91 6.46 -4.38
N ILE A 94 2.48 5.55 -3.61
CA ILE A 94 1.79 4.82 -2.56
C ILE A 94 2.48 5.17 -1.24
N GLU A 95 1.75 5.88 -0.40
CA GLU A 95 2.18 6.26 0.95
C GLU A 95 1.28 5.58 1.98
N GLY A 96 1.80 5.36 3.18
CA GLY A 96 0.97 4.87 4.26
C GLY A 96 1.76 4.40 5.46
N ALA A 97 1.11 4.46 6.60
CA ALA A 97 1.69 4.06 7.88
C ALA A 97 0.80 3.01 8.55
N THR A 98 1.45 2.01 9.14
CA THR A 98 0.77 1.02 9.98
C THR A 98 1.43 1.02 11.35
N SER A 99 0.66 1.21 12.41
CA SER A 99 1.19 1.17 13.76
C SER A 99 0.35 0.33 14.70
N ALA A 100 1.01 -0.49 15.50
CA ALA A 100 0.43 -1.19 16.64
C ALA A 100 1.19 -0.75 17.90
N GLU A 101 0.48 -0.21 18.87
CA GLU A 101 1.12 0.39 20.05
C GLU A 101 0.48 -0.05 21.35
N VAL A 102 1.33 -0.27 22.35
CA VAL A 102 0.90 -0.45 23.74
C VAL A 102 1.72 0.50 24.60
N ASN A 103 1.02 1.42 25.25
CA ASN A 103 1.64 2.50 26.03
C ASN A 103 1.10 2.52 27.46
N ASP A 104 1.99 2.77 28.44
CA ASP A 104 1.63 3.02 29.84
C ASP A 104 0.67 1.96 30.41
N SER A 105 0.90 0.68 30.09
CA SER A 105 -0.03 -0.39 30.40
C SER A 105 0.63 -1.55 31.15
N GLU A 106 -0.17 -2.30 31.92
CA GLU A 106 0.23 -3.55 32.53
C GLU A 106 -0.42 -4.71 31.80
N VAL A 107 0.39 -5.68 31.32
CA VAL A 107 -0.09 -6.85 30.60
C VAL A 107 0.39 -8.12 31.31
N LYS A 108 -0.56 -9.02 31.65
CA LYS A 108 -0.27 -10.37 32.12
C LYS A 108 -0.98 -11.37 31.21
N ALA A 109 -0.22 -12.18 30.49
CA ALA A 109 -0.78 -13.12 29.50
C ALA A 109 0.06 -14.39 29.41
N GLY A 110 -0.53 -15.49 28.94
CA GLY A 110 0.25 -16.65 28.53
C GLY A 110 1.05 -16.29 27.25
N GLN A 111 0.38 -15.69 26.27
CA GLN A 111 1.05 -15.19 25.07
C GLN A 111 0.63 -13.73 24.83
N PHE A 112 1.59 -12.87 24.54
CA PHE A 112 1.30 -11.49 24.16
C PHE A 112 1.98 -11.13 22.84
N SER A 113 1.21 -10.50 21.94
CA SER A 113 1.76 -10.06 20.66
C SER A 113 1.34 -8.63 20.31
N VAL A 114 2.30 -7.87 19.77
CA VAL A 114 2.09 -6.55 19.17
C VAL A 114 2.63 -6.62 17.75
N ASN A 115 1.72 -6.55 16.76
CA ASN A 115 2.09 -6.77 15.36
C ASN A 115 1.60 -5.62 14.48
N ALA A 116 2.48 -5.11 13.62
CA ALA A 116 2.12 -4.18 12.57
C ALA A 116 2.56 -4.74 11.22
N GLU A 117 1.67 -4.79 10.26
CA GLU A 117 1.97 -5.30 8.92
C GLU A 117 1.46 -4.31 7.87
N ASN A 118 2.34 -3.96 6.95
CA ASN A 118 2.02 -3.10 5.81
C ASN A 118 2.41 -3.82 4.53
N GLU A 119 1.43 -4.07 3.66
CA GLU A 119 1.62 -4.75 2.39
C GLU A 119 1.11 -3.87 1.25
N ASP A 120 2.00 -3.50 0.34
CA ASP A 120 1.70 -2.69 -0.83
C ASP A 120 1.91 -3.51 -2.10
N HIS A 121 0.87 -3.61 -2.92
CA HIS A 121 0.88 -4.28 -4.22
C HIS A 121 0.70 -3.25 -5.32
N LEU A 122 1.61 -3.22 -6.27
CA LEU A 122 1.50 -2.38 -7.46
C LEU A 122 1.49 -3.25 -8.72
N LYS A 123 0.48 -3.08 -9.55
CA LYS A 123 0.43 -3.63 -10.90
C LYS A 123 0.22 -2.51 -11.91
N VAL A 124 1.20 -2.29 -12.77
CA VAL A 124 1.11 -1.31 -13.85
C VAL A 124 1.18 -2.02 -15.18
N THR A 125 0.26 -1.70 -16.07
CA THR A 125 0.26 -2.16 -17.45
C THR A 125 0.14 -0.95 -18.37
N ASP A 126 1.21 -0.64 -19.08
CA ASP A 126 1.29 0.46 -20.02
C ASP A 126 1.47 -0.07 -21.44
N VAL A 127 0.60 0.36 -22.32
CA VAL A 127 0.64 -0.03 -23.74
C VAL A 127 0.71 1.22 -24.60
N THR A 128 1.73 1.30 -25.44
CA THR A 128 1.81 2.30 -26.50
C THR A 128 1.73 1.63 -27.86
N ALA A 129 0.85 2.08 -28.71
CA ALA A 129 0.67 1.57 -30.06
C ALA A 129 0.77 2.71 -31.10
N THR A 130 1.55 2.52 -32.12
CA THR A 130 1.71 3.51 -33.20
C THR A 130 1.58 2.84 -34.56
N GLY A 131 0.91 3.49 -35.51
CA GLY A 131 0.73 3.00 -36.85
C GLY A 131 0.96 4.11 -37.88
N ALA A 132 2.12 4.10 -38.54
CA ALA A 132 2.46 5.01 -39.63
C ALA A 132 3.69 4.46 -40.41
N ILE A 133 4.04 5.10 -41.52
CA ILE A 133 5.29 4.79 -42.26
C ILE A 133 6.51 5.09 -41.36
N GLY A 134 6.47 6.19 -40.60
CA GLY A 134 7.43 6.50 -39.52
C GLY A 134 6.72 6.52 -38.18
N SER A 135 7.05 5.61 -37.27
CA SER A 135 6.35 5.54 -35.97
C SER A 135 7.31 5.37 -34.77
N LEU A 136 6.97 6.04 -33.66
CA LEU A 136 7.71 5.97 -32.40
C LEU A 136 6.74 5.89 -31.23
N GLY A 137 6.90 4.88 -30.36
CA GLY A 137 6.17 4.77 -29.10
C GLY A 137 7.14 4.78 -27.91
N ALA A 138 6.82 5.51 -26.87
CA ALA A 138 7.58 5.53 -25.61
C ALA A 138 6.66 5.52 -24.39
N SER A 139 7.04 4.76 -23.37
CA SER A 139 6.38 4.74 -22.06
C SER A 139 7.40 4.90 -20.95
N VAL A 140 7.07 5.71 -19.97
CA VAL A 140 7.86 5.91 -18.74
C VAL A 140 6.97 5.65 -17.54
N VAL A 141 7.38 4.72 -16.68
CA VAL A 141 6.72 4.42 -15.40
C VAL A 141 7.64 4.82 -14.26
N VAL A 142 7.12 5.61 -13.35
CA VAL A 142 7.82 5.97 -12.11
C VAL A 142 6.92 5.60 -10.94
N SER A 143 7.46 4.84 -9.99
CA SER A 143 6.70 4.40 -8.82
C SER A 143 7.46 4.69 -7.53
N TYR A 144 6.79 5.38 -6.62
CA TYR A 144 7.31 5.73 -5.32
C TYR A 144 6.51 5.01 -4.23
N PHE A 145 7.24 4.34 -3.34
CA PHE A 145 6.69 3.72 -2.15
C PHE A 145 7.25 4.39 -0.90
N LYS A 146 6.37 4.89 -0.05
CA LYS A 146 6.69 5.52 1.22
C LYS A 146 5.88 4.87 2.34
N GLY A 147 5.98 3.55 2.44
CA GLY A 147 5.34 2.77 3.48
C GLY A 147 6.16 2.76 4.77
N SER A 148 5.47 2.70 5.91
CA SER A 148 6.10 2.42 7.19
C SER A 148 5.28 1.44 8.00
N SER A 149 5.97 0.62 8.82
CA SER A 149 5.34 -0.29 9.75
C SER A 149 6.05 -0.18 11.10
N ALA A 150 5.30 -0.01 12.19
CA ALA A 150 5.85 0.11 13.53
C ALA A 150 5.02 -0.65 14.55
N ALA A 151 5.65 -1.55 15.30
CA ALA A 151 5.08 -2.18 16.47
C ALA A 151 5.85 -1.69 17.72
N ASN A 152 5.14 -1.05 18.64
CA ASN A 152 5.75 -0.38 19.78
C ASN A 152 5.16 -0.87 21.09
N LEU A 153 6.06 -1.09 22.04
CA LEU A 153 5.72 -1.33 23.44
C LEU A 153 6.49 -0.30 24.27
N ARG A 154 5.79 0.65 24.90
CA ARG A 154 6.40 1.77 25.60
C ARG A 154 5.84 1.91 27.02
N ASN A 155 6.71 2.22 27.98
CA ASN A 155 6.35 2.48 29.38
C ASN A 155 5.41 1.44 29.99
N SER A 156 5.50 0.19 29.53
CA SER A 156 4.55 -0.86 29.87
C SER A 156 5.25 -2.01 30.57
N ILE A 157 4.55 -2.65 31.49
CA ILE A 157 5.02 -3.84 32.20
C ILE A 157 4.34 -5.05 31.58
N VAL A 158 5.14 -5.96 31.03
CA VAL A 158 4.62 -7.18 30.40
C VAL A 158 5.15 -8.40 31.14
N THR A 159 4.24 -9.24 31.59
CA THR A 159 4.52 -10.57 32.14
C THR A 159 3.82 -11.59 31.24
N ALA A 160 4.59 -12.33 30.44
CA ALA A 160 4.05 -13.33 29.52
C ALA A 160 5.04 -14.50 29.35
N ASP A 161 4.51 -15.70 29.11
CA ASP A 161 5.33 -16.87 28.75
C ASP A 161 5.99 -16.67 27.39
N LYS A 162 5.28 -15.98 26.49
CA LYS A 162 5.79 -15.61 25.17
C LYS A 162 5.40 -14.18 24.81
N LEU A 163 6.40 -13.35 24.50
CA LEU A 163 6.22 -12.01 23.97
C LEU A 163 6.69 -11.95 22.51
N THR A 164 5.85 -11.41 21.62
CA THR A 164 6.20 -11.13 20.23
C THR A 164 5.90 -9.67 19.92
N VAL A 165 6.90 -8.94 19.44
CA VAL A 165 6.74 -7.59 18.91
C VAL A 165 7.33 -7.60 17.51
N SER A 166 6.51 -7.39 16.49
CA SER A 166 6.95 -7.47 15.09
C SER A 166 6.35 -6.37 14.22
N SER A 167 7.18 -5.86 13.34
CA SER A 167 6.74 -4.98 12.25
C SER A 167 7.23 -5.51 10.91
N LEU A 168 6.39 -5.47 9.90
CA LEU A 168 6.68 -6.00 8.57
C LEU A 168 6.20 -5.02 7.50
N LEU A 169 7.08 -4.71 6.56
CA LEU A 169 6.77 -3.96 5.35
C LEU A 169 7.05 -4.84 4.14
N ILE A 170 6.04 -5.06 3.31
CA ILE A 170 6.12 -5.85 2.08
C ILE A 170 5.75 -4.96 0.90
N ILE A 171 6.58 -4.96 -0.13
CA ILE A 171 6.30 -4.29 -1.41
C ILE A 171 6.35 -5.34 -2.50
N LYS A 172 5.27 -5.46 -3.28
CA LYS A 172 5.16 -6.38 -4.43
C LYS A 172 4.89 -5.58 -5.71
N LEU A 173 5.65 -5.88 -6.74
CA LEU A 173 5.60 -5.25 -8.07
C LEU A 173 5.18 -6.26 -9.12
#